data_18441b49b7dde34c7593cb6cfe10a2ff
#
_entry.id   18441b49b7dde34c7593cb6cfe10a2ff
#
_cell.length_a   1.000
_cell.length_b   1.000
_cell.length_c   1.000
_cell.angle_alpha   90.00
_cell.angle_beta   90.00
_cell.angle_gamma   90.00
#
_symmetry.space_group_name_H-M   'P 1'
#
loop_
_entity.id
_entity.type
_entity.pdbx_description
1 polymer ?
#
loop_
_entity_poly.entity_id
_entity_poly.type
_entity_poly.pdbx_seq_one_letter_code
_entity_poly.pdbx_strand_id
1 'polypeptide(L)'
;MPPKVKKTYTPPSSLAAYRKVQEKKYGERIVRKETRKPLEFIPTGVTGLDVALGGGWARGRYHQVIGQPNCCKTSMILIAMKNALELYPDQGVVYLDVEKTVTEERFLSHGVDPDDERLMWRQPASAEEVADMLRDDLRTGLFSMAAIDSVGAMEREDALYEKAATDSVMGKAAQLLTRMSKQITTISRETNTATFIVNQYRKNFDGGMDQAAGPMIMGYMTTDSVVMRRMGGAENIVTIKEGDADVEVAHKVAARVERSKIRTQGAKAEFWYNKVAHGGAEVGIDMAAEAFDIGVKAGAILPASGSWWTFPNGSKANGKAQCIALLREDTALLEQVRAKSLENIANEMTPEAEVEFERQGE
;
A
#
# COMPACT_ATOMS: atom_id res chain seq x y z
N MET A 1 56.99 -13.58 -6.17
CA MET A 1 55.95 -13.02 -5.32
C MET A 1 56.21 -13.46 -3.89
N PRO A 2 56.30 -12.55 -2.92
CA PRO A 2 56.43 -12.97 -1.52
C PRO A 2 55.13 -13.66 -1.07
N PRO A 3 55.26 -14.69 -0.19
CA PRO A 3 54.10 -15.45 0.27
C PRO A 3 53.14 -14.53 1.05
N LYS A 4 51.83 -14.57 0.69
CA LYS A 4 50.78 -13.88 1.45
C LYS A 4 50.74 -14.43 2.87
N VAL A 5 51.17 -13.62 3.84
CA VAL A 5 51.04 -13.95 5.26
C VAL A 5 49.57 -14.17 5.57
N LYS A 6 49.20 -15.40 5.88
CA LYS A 6 47.86 -15.72 6.39
C LYS A 6 47.74 -15.02 7.73
N LYS A 7 46.89 -13.95 7.80
CA LYS A 7 46.53 -13.33 9.09
C LYS A 7 45.90 -14.44 9.94
N THR A 8 46.58 -14.87 10.96
CA THR A 8 46.04 -15.78 11.98
C THR A 8 44.90 -15.11 12.67
N TYR A 9 43.69 -15.68 12.56
CA TYR A 9 42.51 -15.20 13.26
C TYR A 9 42.66 -15.51 14.75
N THR A 10 42.78 -14.48 15.57
CA THR A 10 42.67 -14.60 17.02
C THR A 10 41.27 -14.32 17.44
N PRO A 11 40.53 -15.29 18.00
CA PRO A 11 39.14 -15.06 18.42
C PRO A 11 39.11 -14.05 19.58
N PRO A 12 38.06 -13.20 19.62
CA PRO A 12 37.86 -12.25 20.71
C PRO A 12 37.71 -12.98 22.06
N SER A 13 38.23 -12.41 23.12
CA SER A 13 38.21 -13.00 24.48
C SER A 13 36.81 -13.01 25.12
N SER A 14 35.87 -12.25 24.59
CA SER A 14 34.48 -12.17 25.10
C SER A 14 33.52 -11.67 24.03
N LEU A 15 32.23 -11.89 24.23
CA LEU A 15 31.17 -11.34 23.36
C LEU A 15 31.23 -9.80 23.29
N ALA A 16 31.53 -9.16 24.41
CA ALA A 16 31.66 -7.69 24.44
C ALA A 16 32.86 -7.21 23.59
N ALA A 17 33.99 -7.89 23.64
CA ALA A 17 35.14 -7.59 22.79
C ALA A 17 34.83 -7.84 21.31
N TYR A 18 34.16 -8.94 20.99
CA TYR A 18 33.71 -9.23 19.63
C TYR A 18 32.75 -8.18 19.10
N ARG A 19 31.78 -7.74 19.93
CA ARG A 19 30.82 -6.70 19.60
C ARG A 19 31.51 -5.37 19.23
N LYS A 20 32.50 -4.95 20.02
CA LYS A 20 33.30 -3.73 19.70
C LYS A 20 34.04 -3.85 18.37
N VAL A 21 34.56 -5.03 18.03
CA VAL A 21 35.24 -5.26 16.74
C VAL A 21 34.24 -5.17 15.60
N GLN A 22 33.04 -5.75 15.76
CA GLN A 22 31.97 -5.69 14.74
C GLN A 22 31.44 -4.25 14.58
N GLU A 23 31.27 -3.51 15.67
CA GLU A 23 30.86 -2.10 15.66
C GLU A 23 31.86 -1.22 14.91
N LYS A 24 33.17 -1.44 15.14
CA LYS A 24 34.22 -0.74 14.40
C LYS A 24 34.21 -1.07 12.90
N LYS A 25 33.88 -2.33 12.57
CA LYS A 25 33.90 -2.81 11.17
C LYS A 25 32.66 -2.42 10.40
N TYR A 26 31.49 -2.47 11.03
CA TYR A 26 30.20 -2.33 10.35
C TYR A 26 29.44 -1.05 10.76
N GLY A 27 29.87 -0.35 11.82
CA GLY A 27 29.32 0.93 12.23
C GLY A 27 27.81 0.91 12.42
N GLU A 28 27.13 1.81 11.77
CA GLU A 28 25.66 2.00 11.85
C GLU A 28 24.85 0.81 11.31
N ARG A 29 25.46 -0.14 10.61
CA ARG A 29 24.77 -1.38 10.17
C ARG A 29 24.42 -2.29 11.33
N ILE A 30 25.00 -2.06 12.52
CA ILE A 30 24.64 -2.79 13.73
C ILE A 30 23.47 -2.09 14.39
N VAL A 31 22.31 -2.72 14.36
CA VAL A 31 21.09 -2.17 14.94
C VAL A 31 21.14 -2.30 16.46
N ARG A 32 21.15 -1.16 17.16
CA ARG A 32 21.06 -1.06 18.62
C ARG A 32 19.67 -0.58 19.04
N LYS A 33 19.32 -0.74 20.31
CA LYS A 33 18.06 -0.23 20.86
C LYS A 33 17.93 1.28 20.63
N GLU A 34 19.01 2.03 20.83
CA GLU A 34 19.08 3.48 20.72
C GLU A 34 18.98 3.99 19.26
N THR A 35 19.33 3.14 18.28
CA THR A 35 19.27 3.47 16.84
C THR A 35 18.01 2.98 16.15
N ARG A 36 17.10 2.31 16.87
CA ARG A 36 15.82 1.86 16.32
C ARG A 36 14.89 3.04 16.19
N LYS A 37 14.59 3.42 14.96
CA LYS A 37 13.54 4.39 14.69
C LYS A 37 12.18 3.66 14.66
N PRO A 38 11.10 4.26 15.20
CA PRO A 38 9.76 3.76 14.98
C PRO A 38 9.45 3.74 13.49
N LEU A 39 8.55 2.85 13.07
CA LEU A 39 8.06 2.86 11.70
C LEU A 39 7.18 4.09 11.50
N GLU A 40 7.41 4.77 10.40
CA GLU A 40 6.53 5.81 9.86
C GLU A 40 5.60 5.17 8.83
N PHE A 41 4.39 5.69 8.71
CA PHE A 41 3.37 5.15 7.83
C PHE A 41 2.76 6.23 6.95
N ILE A 42 2.42 5.86 5.73
CA ILE A 42 1.60 6.63 4.82
C ILE A 42 0.19 6.02 4.87
N PRO A 43 -0.85 6.78 5.25
CA PRO A 43 -2.22 6.29 5.27
C PRO A 43 -2.66 5.76 3.89
N THR A 44 -3.40 4.66 3.89
CA THR A 44 -3.93 4.08 2.65
C THR A 44 -5.12 4.87 2.09
N GLY A 45 -5.76 5.70 2.92
CA GLY A 45 -7.04 6.32 2.65
C GLY A 45 -8.25 5.46 3.05
N VAL A 46 -8.02 4.23 3.50
CA VAL A 46 -9.05 3.29 4.00
C VAL A 46 -8.70 2.92 5.43
N THR A 47 -9.46 3.43 6.40
CA THR A 47 -9.18 3.26 7.84
C THR A 47 -9.05 1.78 8.22
N GLY A 48 -9.96 0.94 7.72
CA GLY A 48 -9.92 -0.51 7.96
C GLY A 48 -8.65 -1.17 7.41
N LEU A 49 -8.10 -0.68 6.29
CA LEU A 49 -6.86 -1.18 5.73
C LEU A 49 -5.63 -0.66 6.50
N ASP A 50 -5.68 0.60 6.97
CA ASP A 50 -4.65 1.15 7.86
C ASP A 50 -4.50 0.33 9.13
N VAL A 51 -5.62 -0.06 9.76
CA VAL A 51 -5.63 -0.98 10.91
C VAL A 51 -5.01 -2.33 10.53
N ALA A 52 -5.43 -2.91 9.41
CA ALA A 52 -4.96 -4.21 8.94
C ALA A 52 -3.45 -4.22 8.67
N LEU A 53 -2.88 -3.09 8.22
CA LEU A 53 -1.45 -2.90 7.96
C LEU A 53 -0.67 -2.40 9.19
N GLY A 54 -1.36 -2.01 10.27
CA GLY A 54 -0.75 -1.53 11.51
C GLY A 54 -0.36 -0.06 11.50
N GLY A 55 -1.06 0.76 10.73
CA GLY A 55 -0.90 2.20 10.62
C GLY A 55 -0.92 2.72 9.18
N GLY A 56 -1.01 1.83 8.19
CA GLY A 56 -0.92 2.14 6.76
C GLY A 56 0.32 1.54 6.11
N TRP A 57 0.77 2.15 5.02
CA TRP A 57 1.95 1.72 4.27
C TRP A 57 3.24 2.13 5.00
N ALA A 58 3.99 1.16 5.50
CA ALA A 58 5.21 1.44 6.25
C ALA A 58 6.31 2.02 5.35
N ARG A 59 6.90 3.15 5.74
CA ARG A 59 8.06 3.74 5.09
C ARG A 59 9.31 2.87 5.27
N GLY A 60 10.23 2.99 4.34
CA GLY A 60 11.42 2.14 4.31
C GLY A 60 11.11 0.67 4.02
N ARG A 61 9.99 0.40 3.35
CA ARG A 61 9.52 -0.94 3.04
C ARG A 61 9.07 -1.06 1.59
N TYR A 62 9.03 -2.31 1.14
CA TYR A 62 8.61 -2.72 -0.19
C TYR A 62 7.24 -3.37 -0.11
N HIS A 63 6.27 -2.83 -0.82
CA HIS A 63 4.86 -3.24 -0.80
C HIS A 63 4.41 -3.73 -2.17
N GLN A 64 3.43 -4.60 -2.18
CA GLN A 64 2.78 -5.08 -3.39
C GLN A 64 1.27 -4.93 -3.29
N VAL A 65 0.65 -4.33 -4.32
CA VAL A 65 -0.80 -4.28 -4.50
C VAL A 65 -1.16 -5.16 -5.68
N ILE A 66 -1.97 -6.21 -5.45
CA ILE A 66 -2.29 -7.23 -6.44
C ILE A 66 -3.79 -7.25 -6.67
N GLY A 67 -4.22 -7.50 -7.90
CA GLY A 67 -5.64 -7.72 -8.20
C GLY A 67 -5.93 -7.77 -9.68
N GLN A 68 -7.14 -8.18 -10.02
CA GLN A 68 -7.62 -8.17 -11.39
C GLN A 68 -7.78 -6.72 -11.93
N PRO A 69 -7.95 -6.51 -13.22
CA PRO A 69 -8.32 -5.21 -13.76
C PRO A 69 -9.54 -4.61 -13.06
N ASN A 70 -9.62 -3.29 -12.97
CA ASN A 70 -10.74 -2.54 -12.39
C ASN A 70 -11.04 -2.82 -10.91
N CYS A 71 -10.04 -3.21 -10.13
CA CYS A 71 -10.15 -3.34 -8.67
C CYS A 71 -9.39 -2.24 -7.90
N CYS A 72 -9.24 -1.06 -8.47
CA CYS A 72 -8.73 0.18 -7.84
C CYS A 72 -7.25 0.16 -7.41
N LYS A 73 -6.40 -0.69 -7.98
CA LYS A 73 -4.97 -0.75 -7.65
C LYS A 73 -4.26 0.59 -7.85
N THR A 74 -4.33 1.14 -9.06
CA THR A 74 -3.78 2.46 -9.41
C THR A 74 -4.33 3.55 -8.50
N SER A 75 -5.64 3.57 -8.25
CA SER A 75 -6.27 4.56 -7.36
C SER A 75 -5.75 4.50 -5.93
N MET A 76 -5.52 3.30 -5.40
CA MET A 76 -4.90 3.11 -4.08
C MET A 76 -3.48 3.72 -4.03
N ILE A 77 -2.71 3.57 -5.10
CA ILE A 77 -1.37 4.16 -5.21
C ILE A 77 -1.45 5.69 -5.30
N LEU A 78 -2.35 6.25 -6.11
CA LEU A 78 -2.51 7.70 -6.24
C LEU A 78 -2.95 8.36 -4.93
N ILE A 79 -3.85 7.73 -4.17
CA ILE A 79 -4.24 8.20 -2.83
C ILE A 79 -3.06 8.14 -1.86
N ALA A 80 -2.26 7.07 -1.89
CA ALA A 80 -1.07 6.98 -1.07
C ALA A 80 -0.04 8.07 -1.45
N MET A 81 0.08 8.43 -2.74
CA MET A 81 0.94 9.51 -3.21
C MET A 81 0.46 10.87 -2.70
N LYS A 82 -0.84 11.17 -2.79
CA LYS A 82 -1.43 12.37 -2.19
C LYS A 82 -1.07 12.47 -0.71
N ASN A 83 -1.35 11.42 0.04
CA ASN A 83 -1.08 11.37 1.48
C ASN A 83 0.42 11.51 1.80
N ALA A 84 1.30 10.96 0.96
CA ALA A 84 2.75 11.10 1.10
C ALA A 84 3.22 12.55 0.86
N LEU A 85 2.71 13.22 -0.18
CA LEU A 85 3.02 14.63 -0.47
C LEU A 85 2.53 15.58 0.64
N GLU A 86 1.39 15.28 1.27
CA GLU A 86 0.83 16.06 2.38
C GLU A 86 1.64 15.86 3.67
N LEU A 87 2.02 14.62 3.99
CA LEU A 87 2.73 14.29 5.24
C LEU A 87 4.23 14.62 5.21
N TYR A 88 4.83 14.61 4.02
CA TYR A 88 6.27 14.82 3.83
C TYR A 88 6.52 15.95 2.82
N PRO A 89 6.24 17.21 3.20
CA PRO A 89 6.27 18.34 2.28
C PRO A 89 7.65 18.62 1.68
N ASP A 90 8.72 18.19 2.34
CA ASP A 90 10.11 18.35 1.88
C ASP A 90 10.59 17.18 1.00
N GLN A 91 9.74 16.19 0.73
CA GLN A 91 10.08 15.01 -0.06
C GLN A 91 9.15 14.84 -1.25
N GLY A 92 9.70 14.33 -2.35
CA GLY A 92 8.93 14.00 -3.54
C GLY A 92 8.33 12.60 -3.52
N VAL A 93 7.61 12.30 -4.59
CA VAL A 93 7.09 10.98 -4.93
C VAL A 93 7.45 10.60 -6.36
N VAL A 94 7.72 9.33 -6.61
CA VAL A 94 8.03 8.78 -7.94
C VAL A 94 6.88 7.92 -8.42
N TYR A 95 6.43 8.12 -9.64
CA TYR A 95 5.47 7.26 -10.32
C TYR A 95 5.99 6.82 -11.68
N LEU A 96 6.29 5.52 -11.81
CA LEU A 96 6.71 4.90 -13.06
C LEU A 96 5.50 4.22 -13.71
N ASP A 97 4.88 4.90 -14.67
CA ASP A 97 3.70 4.45 -15.43
C ASP A 97 4.13 3.58 -16.61
N VAL A 98 4.35 2.31 -16.33
CA VAL A 98 4.75 1.31 -17.35
C VAL A 98 3.62 0.97 -18.31
N GLU A 99 2.36 1.02 -17.82
CA GLU A 99 1.17 0.77 -18.65
C GLU A 99 0.83 1.95 -19.56
N LYS A 100 1.37 3.14 -19.27
CA LYS A 100 1.11 4.40 -20.00
C LYS A 100 -0.37 4.75 -20.09
N THR A 101 -1.10 4.48 -18.99
CA THR A 101 -2.57 4.59 -18.93
C THR A 101 -3.05 5.71 -18.02
N VAL A 102 -2.18 6.26 -17.17
CA VAL A 102 -2.56 7.33 -16.26
C VAL A 102 -2.52 8.67 -16.99
N THR A 103 -3.54 9.49 -16.79
CA THR A 103 -3.69 10.83 -17.37
C THR A 103 -3.60 11.89 -16.26
N GLU A 104 -3.35 13.14 -16.64
CA GLU A 104 -3.38 14.29 -15.71
C GLU A 104 -4.72 14.37 -14.95
N GLU A 105 -5.85 14.19 -15.67
CA GLU A 105 -7.18 14.15 -15.08
C GLU A 105 -7.29 13.05 -14.00
N ARG A 106 -6.63 11.90 -14.22
CA ARG A 106 -6.61 10.81 -13.25
C ARG A 106 -5.85 11.18 -11.98
N PHE A 107 -4.73 11.90 -12.08
CA PHE A 107 -4.02 12.46 -10.93
C PHE A 107 -4.91 13.45 -10.18
N LEU A 108 -5.47 14.44 -10.88
CA LEU A 108 -6.33 15.48 -10.30
C LEU A 108 -7.55 14.88 -9.57
N SER A 109 -8.21 13.87 -10.16
CA SER A 109 -9.36 13.19 -9.54
C SER A 109 -9.02 12.45 -8.25
N HIS A 110 -7.75 12.22 -7.96
CA HIS A 110 -7.27 11.59 -6.73
C HIS A 110 -6.52 12.58 -5.81
N GLY A 111 -6.59 13.88 -6.13
CA GLY A 111 -6.00 14.96 -5.33
C GLY A 111 -4.47 15.06 -5.46
N VAL A 112 -3.90 14.57 -6.54
CA VAL A 112 -2.49 14.77 -6.89
C VAL A 112 -2.42 15.81 -8.00
N ASP A 113 -1.65 16.88 -7.81
CA ASP A 113 -1.38 17.86 -8.84
C ASP A 113 -0.30 17.31 -9.79
N PRO A 114 -0.59 17.12 -11.09
CA PRO A 114 0.40 16.63 -12.04
C PRO A 114 1.56 17.61 -12.29
N ASP A 115 1.37 18.90 -11.97
CA ASP A 115 2.38 19.96 -12.10
C ASP A 115 3.17 20.18 -10.78
N ASP A 116 2.91 19.42 -9.72
CA ASP A 116 3.70 19.51 -8.48
C ASP A 116 5.16 19.13 -8.76
N GLU A 117 6.11 20.05 -8.54
CA GLU A 117 7.54 19.83 -8.75
C GLU A 117 8.10 18.64 -7.95
N ARG A 118 7.40 18.17 -6.91
CA ARG A 118 7.75 17.00 -6.12
C ARG A 118 7.26 15.69 -6.73
N LEU A 119 6.41 15.73 -7.77
CA LEU A 119 5.94 14.56 -8.50
C LEU A 119 6.90 14.22 -9.64
N MET A 120 7.53 13.06 -9.58
CA MET A 120 8.37 12.52 -10.65
C MET A 120 7.57 11.45 -11.41
N TRP A 121 6.73 11.90 -12.35
CA TRP A 121 5.96 11.02 -13.24
C TRP A 121 6.73 10.72 -14.52
N ARG A 122 6.97 9.43 -14.80
CA ARG A 122 7.71 8.98 -15.99
C ARG A 122 7.13 7.72 -16.58
N GLN A 123 7.31 7.55 -17.90
CA GLN A 123 6.82 6.42 -18.68
C GLN A 123 8.01 5.67 -19.31
N PRO A 124 8.70 4.79 -18.54
CA PRO A 124 9.84 4.04 -19.04
C PRO A 124 9.44 3.11 -20.18
N ALA A 125 10.39 2.88 -21.11
CA ALA A 125 10.17 2.04 -22.28
C ALA A 125 10.46 0.55 -21.98
N SER A 126 11.39 0.24 -21.05
CA SER A 126 11.81 -1.12 -20.76
C SER A 126 11.92 -1.41 -19.27
N ALA A 127 11.97 -2.69 -18.93
CA ALA A 127 12.18 -3.14 -17.55
C ALA A 127 13.56 -2.74 -17.00
N GLU A 128 14.55 -2.62 -17.88
CA GLU A 128 15.89 -2.13 -17.56
C GLU A 128 15.84 -0.65 -17.16
N GLU A 129 15.13 0.19 -17.92
CA GLU A 129 14.92 1.60 -17.57
C GLU A 129 14.18 1.76 -16.24
N VAL A 130 13.13 0.97 -15.99
CA VAL A 130 12.44 0.96 -14.68
C VAL A 130 13.42 0.69 -13.56
N ALA A 131 14.26 -0.34 -13.70
CA ALA A 131 15.22 -0.74 -12.66
C ALA A 131 16.28 0.34 -12.41
N ASP A 132 16.77 0.99 -13.48
CA ASP A 132 17.79 2.03 -13.38
C ASP A 132 17.21 3.33 -12.81
N MET A 133 16.08 3.82 -13.33
CA MET A 133 15.40 5.03 -12.85
C MET A 133 15.06 4.89 -11.36
N LEU A 134 14.42 3.78 -10.98
CA LEU A 134 14.02 3.56 -9.58
C LEU A 134 15.23 3.47 -8.65
N ARG A 135 16.30 2.79 -9.06
CA ARG A 135 17.53 2.70 -8.27
C ARG A 135 18.14 4.08 -8.05
N ASP A 136 18.24 4.88 -9.09
CA ASP A 136 18.86 6.20 -9.05
C ASP A 136 18.03 7.15 -8.20
N ASP A 137 16.70 7.16 -8.35
CA ASP A 137 15.79 7.96 -7.52
C ASP A 137 15.87 7.58 -6.04
N LEU A 138 15.72 6.30 -5.73
CA LEU A 138 15.74 5.83 -4.34
C LEU A 138 17.06 6.19 -3.63
N ARG A 139 18.19 6.13 -4.33
CA ARG A 139 19.51 6.44 -3.75
C ARG A 139 19.68 7.90 -3.34
N THR A 140 18.91 8.80 -3.91
CA THR A 140 18.95 10.21 -3.52
C THR A 140 18.47 10.45 -2.08
N GLY A 141 17.54 9.61 -1.58
CA GLY A 141 16.87 9.81 -0.30
C GLY A 141 15.88 10.98 -0.30
N LEU A 142 15.58 11.55 -1.46
CA LEU A 142 14.69 12.72 -1.61
C LEU A 142 13.21 12.34 -1.71
N PHE A 143 12.88 11.05 -1.79
CA PHE A 143 11.52 10.59 -2.03
C PHE A 143 10.93 9.88 -0.81
N SER A 144 9.71 10.25 -0.43
CA SER A 144 8.92 9.57 0.61
C SER A 144 8.29 8.28 0.09
N MET A 145 7.95 8.26 -1.20
CA MET A 145 7.26 7.16 -1.86
C MET A 145 7.76 6.99 -3.31
N ALA A 146 7.78 5.73 -3.78
CA ALA A 146 7.99 5.39 -5.19
C ALA A 146 7.04 4.26 -5.60
N ALA A 147 6.49 4.30 -6.82
CA ALA A 147 5.57 3.29 -7.32
C ALA A 147 5.88 2.89 -8.76
N ILE A 148 5.67 1.60 -9.07
CA ILE A 148 5.74 1.02 -10.40
C ILE A 148 4.36 0.46 -10.74
N ASP A 149 3.73 0.96 -11.80
CA ASP A 149 2.42 0.51 -12.28
C ASP A 149 2.46 0.15 -13.78
N SER A 150 2.46 -1.13 -14.14
CA SER A 150 2.51 -2.34 -13.35
C SER A 150 3.64 -3.27 -13.82
N VAL A 151 4.05 -4.19 -12.94
CA VAL A 151 5.05 -5.22 -13.28
C VAL A 151 4.60 -6.11 -14.42
N GLY A 152 3.30 -6.34 -14.54
CA GLY A 152 2.73 -7.18 -15.61
C GLY A 152 2.94 -6.63 -17.03
N ALA A 153 3.14 -5.31 -17.15
CA ALA A 153 3.38 -4.61 -18.42
C ALA A 153 4.88 -4.42 -18.73
N MET A 154 5.78 -4.83 -17.84
CA MET A 154 7.21 -4.70 -18.07
C MET A 154 7.70 -5.66 -19.15
N GLU A 155 8.31 -5.12 -20.17
CA GLU A 155 9.04 -5.88 -21.18
C GLU A 155 10.53 -5.50 -21.14
N ARG A 156 11.38 -6.45 -21.49
CA ARG A 156 12.82 -6.20 -21.62
C ARG A 156 13.12 -5.46 -22.90
N GLU A 157 14.21 -4.68 -22.89
CA GLU A 157 14.67 -3.92 -24.06
C GLU A 157 14.92 -4.84 -25.27
N ASP A 158 15.58 -5.98 -25.07
CA ASP A 158 15.83 -6.94 -26.15
C ASP A 158 14.51 -7.57 -26.69
N ALA A 159 13.50 -7.78 -25.85
CA ALA A 159 12.21 -8.32 -26.26
C ALA A 159 11.37 -7.32 -27.09
N LEU A 160 11.53 -6.03 -26.88
CA LEU A 160 10.83 -4.97 -27.64
C LEU A 160 11.23 -4.96 -29.12
N TYR A 161 12.46 -5.40 -29.45
CA TYR A 161 13.05 -5.33 -30.79
C TYR A 161 13.23 -6.70 -31.45
N GLU A 162 13.11 -7.80 -30.70
CA GLU A 162 13.23 -9.17 -31.22
C GLU A 162 11.89 -9.71 -31.77
N LYS A 163 11.93 -10.45 -32.91
CA LYS A 163 10.73 -10.93 -33.61
C LYS A 163 10.04 -12.13 -32.94
N ALA A 164 10.64 -12.79 -31.99
CA ALA A 164 10.06 -13.95 -31.29
C ALA A 164 10.60 -14.08 -29.87
N ALA A 165 9.70 -14.23 -28.89
CA ALA A 165 10.05 -14.59 -27.52
C ALA A 165 10.54 -16.05 -27.47
N THR A 166 11.81 -16.24 -27.14
CA THR A 166 12.38 -17.57 -26.86
C THR A 166 12.38 -17.84 -25.36
N ASP A 167 12.44 -19.11 -24.93
CA ASP A 167 12.49 -19.49 -23.51
C ASP A 167 13.64 -18.80 -22.75
N SER A 168 14.73 -18.47 -23.43
CA SER A 168 15.88 -17.73 -22.87
C SER A 168 15.50 -16.28 -22.46
N VAL A 169 14.55 -15.66 -23.13
CA VAL A 169 14.07 -14.29 -22.83
C VAL A 169 13.27 -14.28 -21.53
N MET A 170 12.41 -15.26 -21.29
CA MET A 170 11.61 -15.39 -20.06
C MET A 170 12.51 -15.56 -18.82
N GLY A 171 13.54 -16.38 -18.91
CA GLY A 171 14.50 -16.58 -17.81
C GLY A 171 15.26 -15.32 -17.41
N LYS A 172 15.67 -14.52 -18.40
CA LYS A 172 16.37 -13.25 -18.19
C LYS A 172 15.46 -12.19 -17.55
N ALA A 173 14.19 -12.11 -17.97
CA ALA A 173 13.21 -11.20 -17.36
C ALA A 173 13.00 -11.52 -15.87
N ALA A 174 12.85 -12.79 -15.51
CA ALA A 174 12.73 -13.22 -14.12
C ALA A 174 13.98 -12.90 -13.29
N GLN A 175 15.17 -12.99 -13.88
CA GLN A 175 16.43 -12.61 -13.20
C GLN A 175 16.51 -11.11 -12.96
N LEU A 176 16.13 -10.26 -13.93
CA LEU A 176 16.09 -8.80 -13.79
C LEU A 176 15.14 -8.39 -12.67
N LEU A 177 13.89 -8.88 -12.69
CA LEU A 177 12.89 -8.60 -11.67
C LEU A 177 13.32 -9.08 -10.27
N THR A 178 13.99 -10.23 -10.19
CA THR A 178 14.57 -10.73 -8.94
C THR A 178 15.66 -9.80 -8.40
N ARG A 179 16.56 -9.34 -9.25
CA ARG A 179 17.63 -8.40 -8.88
C ARG A 179 17.05 -7.07 -8.44
N MET A 180 16.11 -6.53 -9.21
CA MET A 180 15.40 -5.30 -8.90
C MET A 180 14.72 -5.37 -7.52
N SER A 181 13.96 -6.43 -7.23
CA SER A 181 13.30 -6.62 -5.93
C SER A 181 14.28 -6.63 -4.75
N LYS A 182 15.44 -7.27 -4.90
CA LYS A 182 16.50 -7.25 -3.87
C LYS A 182 17.07 -5.85 -3.65
N GLN A 183 17.32 -5.10 -4.72
CA GLN A 183 17.82 -3.73 -4.65
C GLN A 183 16.79 -2.81 -3.99
N ILE A 184 15.52 -2.86 -4.42
CA ILE A 184 14.41 -2.11 -3.83
C ILE A 184 14.36 -2.33 -2.32
N THR A 185 14.32 -3.59 -1.88
CA THR A 185 14.22 -3.93 -0.45
C THR A 185 15.35 -3.30 0.38
N THR A 186 16.57 -3.27 -0.16
CA THR A 186 17.72 -2.70 0.55
C THR A 186 17.68 -1.18 0.55
N ILE A 187 17.52 -0.55 -0.62
CA ILE A 187 17.62 0.90 -0.77
C ILE A 187 16.43 1.58 -0.09
N SER A 188 15.21 1.07 -0.27
CA SER A 188 14.02 1.62 0.40
C SER A 188 14.21 1.72 1.91
N ARG A 189 14.82 0.68 2.52
CA ARG A 189 15.13 0.68 3.95
C ARG A 189 16.18 1.72 4.35
N GLU A 190 17.21 1.89 3.52
CA GLU A 190 18.30 2.84 3.76
C GLU A 190 17.82 4.29 3.63
N THR A 191 16.91 4.58 2.70
CA THR A 191 16.40 5.92 2.40
C THR A 191 15.06 6.24 3.05
N ASN A 192 14.48 5.29 3.79
CA ASN A 192 13.14 5.41 4.39
C ASN A 192 12.03 5.72 3.38
N THR A 193 12.14 5.19 2.14
CA THR A 193 11.16 5.36 1.07
C THR A 193 10.17 4.20 1.06
N ALA A 194 8.86 4.46 1.05
CA ALA A 194 7.84 3.43 0.80
C ALA A 194 7.81 3.10 -0.70
N THR A 195 8.16 1.88 -1.08
CA THR A 195 8.21 1.50 -2.51
C THR A 195 7.14 0.48 -2.84
N PHE A 196 6.40 0.74 -3.91
CA PHE A 196 5.24 -0.05 -4.33
C PHE A 196 5.47 -0.70 -5.68
N ILE A 197 4.93 -1.91 -5.81
CA ILE A 197 4.66 -2.50 -7.11
C ILE A 197 3.17 -2.81 -7.24
N VAL A 198 2.58 -2.40 -8.34
CA VAL A 198 1.28 -2.86 -8.77
C VAL A 198 1.45 -4.13 -9.57
N ASN A 199 0.63 -5.15 -9.29
CA ASN A 199 0.71 -6.43 -9.94
C ASN A 199 -0.68 -6.96 -10.31
N GLN A 200 -0.71 -7.92 -11.24
CA GLN A 200 -1.93 -8.55 -11.71
C GLN A 200 -1.86 -10.06 -11.52
N TYR A 201 -3.01 -10.69 -11.28
CA TYR A 201 -3.11 -12.15 -11.33
C TYR A 201 -3.16 -12.62 -12.77
N ARG A 202 -2.36 -13.64 -13.06
CA ARG A 202 -2.47 -14.42 -14.29
C ARG A 202 -3.27 -15.67 -14.00
N LYS A 203 -4.28 -15.94 -14.85
CA LYS A 203 -5.05 -17.18 -14.75
C LYS A 203 -4.13 -18.37 -14.97
N ASN A 204 -4.22 -19.34 -14.09
CA ASN A 204 -3.56 -20.62 -14.29
C ASN A 204 -4.48 -21.50 -15.14
N PHE A 205 -4.13 -21.71 -16.41
CA PHE A 205 -4.93 -22.50 -17.35
C PHE A 205 -4.95 -23.99 -17.00
N ASP A 206 -4.04 -24.46 -16.14
CA ASP A 206 -3.95 -25.86 -15.70
C ASP A 206 -4.82 -26.18 -14.48
N GLY A 207 -5.77 -25.28 -14.11
CA GLY A 207 -6.72 -25.48 -13.02
C GLY A 207 -6.14 -25.20 -11.61
N GLY A 208 -4.94 -24.67 -11.51
CA GLY A 208 -4.36 -24.19 -10.25
C GLY A 208 -4.87 -22.80 -9.86
N MET A 209 -4.45 -22.33 -8.68
CA MET A 209 -4.76 -20.96 -8.22
C MET A 209 -4.07 -19.91 -9.11
N ASP A 210 -4.78 -18.80 -9.36
CA ASP A 210 -4.23 -17.65 -10.06
C ASP A 210 -2.94 -17.18 -9.36
N GLN A 211 -1.91 -16.90 -10.14
CA GLN A 211 -0.61 -16.45 -9.63
C GLN A 211 -0.34 -14.99 -9.98
N ALA A 212 0.33 -14.27 -9.09
CA ALA A 212 0.81 -12.94 -9.36
C ALA A 212 1.83 -12.97 -10.52
N ALA A 213 1.79 -11.97 -11.40
CA ALA A 213 2.77 -11.86 -12.49
C ALA A 213 4.19 -11.67 -11.95
N GLY A 214 5.18 -12.16 -12.69
CA GLY A 214 6.60 -12.10 -12.31
C GLY A 214 7.07 -13.26 -11.44
N PRO A 215 8.35 -13.26 -11.05
CA PRO A 215 8.94 -14.34 -10.27
C PRO A 215 8.39 -14.35 -8.83
N MET A 216 8.18 -15.53 -8.27
CA MET A 216 7.66 -15.75 -6.92
C MET A 216 8.47 -15.00 -5.84
N ILE A 217 9.77 -14.80 -6.06
CA ILE A 217 10.67 -14.07 -5.15
C ILE A 217 10.20 -12.64 -4.88
N MET A 218 9.55 -11.98 -5.85
CA MET A 218 9.03 -10.62 -5.67
C MET A 218 8.04 -10.57 -4.50
N GLY A 219 7.09 -11.50 -4.46
CA GLY A 219 6.15 -11.60 -3.34
C GLY A 219 6.82 -11.93 -2.01
N TYR A 220 7.88 -12.74 -2.00
CA TYR A 220 8.65 -13.03 -0.77
C TYR A 220 9.47 -11.83 -0.26
N MET A 221 9.92 -10.95 -1.15
CA MET A 221 10.70 -9.77 -0.78
C MET A 221 9.83 -8.65 -0.22
N THR A 222 8.54 -8.57 -0.58
CA THR A 222 7.64 -7.54 -0.07
C THR A 222 7.44 -7.64 1.45
N THR A 223 7.22 -6.50 2.07
CA THR A 223 6.81 -6.42 3.47
C THR A 223 5.33 -6.73 3.58
N ASP A 224 4.51 -6.06 2.78
CA ASP A 224 3.08 -6.29 2.71
C ASP A 224 2.67 -6.61 1.28
N SER A 225 1.76 -7.58 1.13
CA SER A 225 1.03 -7.90 -0.09
C SER A 225 -0.46 -7.73 0.17
N VAL A 226 -1.08 -6.78 -0.50
CA VAL A 226 -2.52 -6.51 -0.41
C VAL A 226 -3.18 -6.97 -1.69
N VAL A 227 -4.13 -7.90 -1.55
CA VAL A 227 -4.94 -8.40 -2.66
C VAL A 227 -6.25 -7.64 -2.71
N MET A 228 -6.51 -6.99 -3.83
CA MET A 228 -7.72 -6.23 -4.08
C MET A 228 -8.65 -6.99 -5.01
N ARG A 229 -9.91 -7.07 -4.65
CA ARG A 229 -10.95 -7.74 -5.44
C ARG A 229 -12.20 -6.89 -5.50
N ARG A 230 -12.76 -6.71 -6.70
CA ARG A 230 -14.11 -6.22 -6.86
C ARG A 230 -15.08 -7.25 -6.29
N MET A 231 -16.01 -6.81 -5.46
CA MET A 231 -17.05 -7.67 -4.90
C MET A 231 -18.15 -7.89 -5.95
N GLY A 232 -18.59 -9.13 -6.07
CA GLY A 232 -19.73 -9.50 -6.93
C GLY A 232 -21.07 -9.26 -6.20
N GLY A 233 -22.16 -9.34 -6.96
CA GLY A 233 -23.52 -9.15 -6.46
C GLY A 233 -24.05 -7.73 -6.72
N ALA A 234 -25.35 -7.64 -7.00
CA ALA A 234 -26.00 -6.34 -7.33
C ALA A 234 -25.95 -5.35 -6.15
N GLU A 235 -25.93 -5.86 -4.92
CA GLU A 235 -25.82 -5.07 -3.68
C GLU A 235 -24.46 -4.37 -3.52
N ASN A 236 -23.46 -4.80 -4.27
CA ASN A 236 -22.11 -4.24 -4.26
C ASN A 236 -21.81 -3.36 -5.47
N ILE A 237 -22.85 -2.95 -6.21
CA ILE A 237 -22.75 -2.13 -7.41
C ILE A 237 -23.79 -0.99 -7.31
N VAL A 238 -23.38 0.22 -7.65
CA VAL A 238 -24.29 1.35 -7.80
C VAL A 238 -24.38 1.66 -9.28
N THR A 239 -25.63 1.70 -9.80
CA THR A 239 -25.93 2.10 -11.16
C THR A 239 -26.82 3.34 -11.17
N ILE A 240 -26.66 4.18 -12.18
CA ILE A 240 -27.55 5.30 -12.49
C ILE A 240 -28.11 5.14 -13.90
N LYS A 241 -29.26 5.74 -14.16
CA LYS A 241 -29.84 5.78 -15.49
C LYS A 241 -29.20 6.91 -16.30
N GLU A 242 -28.63 6.55 -17.45
CA GLU A 242 -28.23 7.49 -18.49
C GLU A 242 -29.01 7.16 -19.76
N GLY A 243 -30.12 7.90 -19.98
CA GLY A 243 -31.10 7.51 -21.00
C GLY A 243 -31.74 6.16 -20.68
N ASP A 244 -31.66 5.22 -21.62
CA ASP A 244 -32.20 3.85 -21.47
C ASP A 244 -31.19 2.86 -20.87
N ALA A 245 -29.94 3.27 -20.64
CA ALA A 245 -28.87 2.41 -20.13
C ALA A 245 -28.68 2.53 -18.62
N ASP A 246 -28.42 1.39 -17.96
CA ASP A 246 -27.92 1.36 -16.60
C ASP A 246 -26.39 1.46 -16.62
N VAL A 247 -25.84 2.56 -16.11
CA VAL A 247 -24.40 2.81 -16.07
C VAL A 247 -23.88 2.58 -14.65
N GLU A 248 -22.87 1.73 -14.51
CA GLU A 248 -22.23 1.50 -13.22
C GLU A 248 -21.34 2.68 -12.85
N VAL A 249 -21.67 3.34 -11.76
CA VAL A 249 -20.97 4.53 -11.23
C VAL A 249 -20.08 4.21 -10.03
N ALA A 250 -20.40 3.16 -9.26
CA ALA A 250 -19.58 2.72 -8.15
C ALA A 250 -19.68 1.20 -7.93
N HIS A 251 -18.65 0.64 -7.28
CA HIS A 251 -18.67 -0.74 -6.82
C HIS A 251 -17.88 -0.90 -5.52
N LYS A 252 -18.19 -1.97 -4.80
CA LYS A 252 -17.50 -2.31 -3.56
C LYS A 252 -16.24 -3.12 -3.84
N VAL A 253 -15.18 -2.81 -3.13
CA VAL A 253 -13.87 -3.47 -3.23
C VAL A 253 -13.52 -4.07 -1.88
N ALA A 254 -13.02 -5.30 -1.89
CA ALA A 254 -12.40 -5.94 -0.75
C ALA A 254 -10.88 -5.91 -0.91
N ALA A 255 -10.18 -5.37 0.08
CA ALA A 255 -8.73 -5.42 0.22
C ALA A 255 -8.36 -6.41 1.33
N ARG A 256 -7.53 -7.40 1.02
CA ARG A 256 -7.06 -8.41 1.98
C ARG A 256 -5.55 -8.35 2.10
N VAL A 257 -5.05 -8.25 3.32
CA VAL A 257 -3.63 -8.42 3.61
C VAL A 257 -3.27 -9.90 3.49
N GLU A 258 -2.78 -10.31 2.33
CA GLU A 258 -2.39 -11.70 2.07
C GLU A 258 -1.08 -12.05 2.76
N ARG A 259 -0.18 -11.08 2.85
CA ARG A 259 1.11 -11.20 3.54
C ARG A 259 1.43 -9.90 4.26
N SER A 260 1.96 -10.01 5.46
CA SER A 260 2.62 -8.92 6.17
C SER A 260 3.79 -9.45 6.99
N LYS A 261 4.87 -8.66 7.06
CA LYS A 261 6.00 -8.88 7.97
C LYS A 261 5.93 -7.99 9.21
N ILE A 262 4.88 -7.18 9.32
CA ILE A 262 4.67 -6.22 10.40
C ILE A 262 3.47 -6.63 11.26
N ARG A 263 2.42 -7.17 10.63
CA ARG A 263 1.16 -7.53 11.28
C ARG A 263 0.65 -8.92 10.89
N THR A 264 -0.46 -9.31 11.51
CA THR A 264 -1.12 -10.59 11.23
C THR A 264 -1.71 -10.62 9.83
N GLN A 265 -1.51 -11.73 9.14
CA GLN A 265 -2.06 -11.96 7.80
C GLN A 265 -3.56 -12.27 7.86
N GLY A 266 -4.26 -12.01 6.75
CA GLY A 266 -5.66 -12.37 6.56
C GLY A 266 -6.65 -11.26 6.91
N ALA A 267 -6.22 -10.17 7.55
CA ALA A 267 -7.07 -9.02 7.81
C ALA A 267 -7.65 -8.44 6.51
N LYS A 268 -8.89 -7.97 6.56
CA LYS A 268 -9.65 -7.48 5.41
C LYS A 268 -10.24 -6.10 5.70
N ALA A 269 -10.29 -5.28 4.67
CA ALA A 269 -11.06 -4.05 4.62
C ALA A 269 -11.97 -4.05 3.40
N GLU A 270 -13.12 -3.42 3.50
CA GLU A 270 -14.07 -3.26 2.40
C GLU A 270 -14.43 -1.79 2.28
N PHE A 271 -14.51 -1.28 1.05
CA PHE A 271 -14.83 0.11 0.78
C PHE A 271 -15.51 0.28 -0.57
N TRP A 272 -16.23 1.39 -0.74
CA TRP A 272 -16.80 1.78 -2.01
C TRP A 272 -15.78 2.54 -2.85
N TYR A 273 -15.79 2.24 -4.14
CA TYR A 273 -15.01 2.95 -5.14
C TYR A 273 -15.93 3.55 -6.20
N ASN A 274 -15.89 4.88 -6.32
CA ASN A 274 -16.65 5.64 -7.28
C ASN A 274 -15.86 5.80 -8.57
N LYS A 275 -16.38 5.31 -9.69
CA LYS A 275 -15.80 5.47 -11.02
C LYS A 275 -16.00 6.88 -11.57
N VAL A 276 -17.15 7.44 -11.24
CA VAL A 276 -17.56 8.80 -11.60
C VAL A 276 -18.22 9.47 -10.40
N ALA A 277 -18.18 10.80 -10.35
CA ALA A 277 -18.85 11.56 -9.30
C ALA A 277 -20.37 11.34 -9.38
N HIS A 278 -21.00 11.01 -8.25
CA HIS A 278 -22.44 10.78 -8.18
C HIS A 278 -22.97 10.97 -6.74
N GLY A 279 -24.18 11.46 -6.60
CA GLY A 279 -24.85 11.57 -5.29
C GLY A 279 -24.04 12.31 -4.22
N GLY A 280 -23.23 13.31 -4.61
CA GLY A 280 -22.34 14.05 -3.73
C GLY A 280 -21.03 13.32 -3.38
N ALA A 281 -20.79 12.13 -3.94
CA ALA A 281 -19.53 11.41 -3.84
C ALA A 281 -18.59 11.78 -5.00
N GLU A 282 -17.34 12.01 -4.72
CA GLU A 282 -16.29 12.25 -5.72
C GLU A 282 -15.74 10.94 -6.30
N VAL A 283 -14.98 11.04 -7.39
CA VAL A 283 -14.25 9.91 -7.98
C VAL A 283 -13.22 9.38 -6.98
N GLY A 284 -13.08 8.06 -6.91
CA GLY A 284 -12.11 7.43 -6.01
C GLY A 284 -12.76 6.67 -4.86
N ILE A 285 -12.03 6.50 -3.77
CA ILE A 285 -12.54 5.82 -2.57
C ILE A 285 -13.54 6.72 -1.85
N ASP A 286 -14.73 6.21 -1.56
CA ASP A 286 -15.75 6.91 -0.78
C ASP A 286 -15.36 6.91 0.71
N MET A 287 -14.51 7.87 1.10
CA MET A 287 -13.98 7.97 2.45
C MET A 287 -15.06 8.21 3.51
N ALA A 288 -16.15 8.91 3.14
CA ALA A 288 -17.26 9.16 4.07
C ALA A 288 -18.08 7.90 4.34
N ALA A 289 -18.34 7.10 3.31
CA ALA A 289 -19.02 5.81 3.46
C ALA A 289 -18.14 4.82 4.25
N GLU A 290 -16.85 4.80 3.99
CA GLU A 290 -15.88 3.96 4.71
C GLU A 290 -15.79 4.37 6.19
N ALA A 291 -15.65 5.68 6.46
CA ALA A 291 -15.59 6.20 7.82
C ALA A 291 -16.87 5.92 8.63
N PHE A 292 -18.04 5.97 7.98
CA PHE A 292 -19.29 5.58 8.62
C PHE A 292 -19.26 4.08 8.96
N ASP A 293 -18.95 3.21 8.01
CA ASP A 293 -18.99 1.75 8.20
C ASP A 293 -17.97 1.30 9.28
N ILE A 294 -16.75 1.84 9.26
CA ILE A 294 -15.75 1.53 10.29
C ILE A 294 -16.11 2.17 11.63
N GLY A 295 -16.66 3.39 11.63
CA GLY A 295 -17.06 4.12 12.82
C GLY A 295 -18.15 3.41 13.61
N VAL A 296 -19.12 2.84 12.91
CA VAL A 296 -20.17 1.99 13.53
C VAL A 296 -19.55 0.70 14.08
N LYS A 297 -18.72 0.03 13.30
CA LYS A 297 -18.08 -1.23 13.70
C LYS A 297 -17.15 -1.07 14.92
N ALA A 298 -16.41 0.02 14.97
CA ALA A 298 -15.47 0.34 16.04
C ALA A 298 -16.11 1.10 17.23
N GLY A 299 -17.42 1.33 17.22
CA GLY A 299 -18.11 2.05 18.29
C GLY A 299 -17.75 3.53 18.39
N ALA A 300 -17.20 4.13 17.33
CA ALA A 300 -16.97 5.58 17.24
C ALA A 300 -18.25 6.33 16.86
N ILE A 301 -19.15 5.70 16.10
CA ILE A 301 -20.50 6.15 15.80
C ILE A 301 -21.46 5.22 16.54
N LEU A 302 -22.28 5.77 17.42
CA LEU A 302 -23.16 5.01 18.29
C LEU A 302 -24.61 5.03 17.82
N PRO A 303 -25.34 3.92 17.89
CA PRO A 303 -26.77 3.92 17.65
C PRO A 303 -27.48 4.78 18.70
N ALA A 304 -28.51 5.50 18.24
CA ALA A 304 -29.43 6.24 19.08
C ALA A 304 -30.85 5.66 18.95
N SER A 305 -31.89 6.43 19.19
CA SER A 305 -33.27 5.95 19.08
C SER A 305 -33.67 5.75 17.59
N GLY A 306 -34.21 4.58 17.25
CA GLY A 306 -34.65 4.23 15.90
C GLY A 306 -33.49 4.16 14.92
N SER A 307 -33.57 4.90 13.81
CA SER A 307 -32.53 4.97 12.75
C SER A 307 -31.49 6.06 12.98
N TRP A 308 -31.50 6.71 14.16
CA TRP A 308 -30.57 7.79 14.46
C TRP A 308 -29.21 7.27 14.91
N TRP A 309 -28.18 8.01 14.53
CA TRP A 309 -26.79 7.76 14.91
C TRP A 309 -26.19 9.00 15.58
N THR A 310 -25.35 8.78 16.59
CA THR A 310 -24.65 9.85 17.30
C THR A 310 -23.16 9.79 16.98
N PHE A 311 -22.60 10.91 16.58
CA PHE A 311 -21.20 11.09 16.22
C PHE A 311 -20.33 11.53 17.43
N PRO A 312 -18.99 11.44 17.35
CA PRO A 312 -18.09 11.83 18.43
C PRO A 312 -18.25 13.26 18.93
N ASN A 313 -18.61 14.20 18.06
CA ASN A 313 -18.87 15.60 18.41
C ASN A 313 -20.27 15.85 19.01
N GLY A 314 -21.08 14.79 19.20
CA GLY A 314 -22.45 14.87 19.71
C GLY A 314 -23.52 15.18 18.65
N SER A 315 -23.16 15.43 17.40
CA SER A 315 -24.14 15.60 16.30
C SER A 315 -24.87 14.30 16.02
N LYS A 316 -26.06 14.39 15.43
CA LYS A 316 -26.91 13.24 15.10
C LYS A 316 -27.44 13.33 13.68
N ALA A 317 -27.53 12.17 13.02
CA ALA A 317 -28.18 12.06 11.72
C ALA A 317 -29.05 10.79 11.63
N ASN A 318 -30.06 10.82 10.77
CA ASN A 318 -31.04 9.75 10.66
C ASN A 318 -30.80 8.89 9.41
N GLY A 319 -30.53 7.64 9.61
CA GLY A 319 -30.24 6.68 8.53
C GLY A 319 -28.85 6.83 7.92
N LYS A 320 -28.37 5.76 7.30
CA LYS A 320 -27.00 5.66 6.74
C LYS A 320 -26.71 6.77 5.71
N ALA A 321 -27.66 7.05 4.82
CA ALA A 321 -27.43 8.03 3.76
C ALA A 321 -27.18 9.45 4.28
N GLN A 322 -27.97 9.91 5.28
CA GLN A 322 -27.77 11.23 5.89
C GLN A 322 -26.48 11.29 6.71
N CYS A 323 -26.12 10.20 7.38
CA CYS A 323 -24.84 10.11 8.10
C CYS A 323 -23.64 10.26 7.16
N ILE A 324 -23.66 9.58 6.02
CA ILE A 324 -22.61 9.68 5.00
C ILE A 324 -22.58 11.09 4.38
N ALA A 325 -23.74 11.70 4.09
CA ALA A 325 -23.82 13.07 3.59
C ALA A 325 -23.20 14.07 4.58
N LEU A 326 -23.52 13.94 5.87
CA LEU A 326 -22.94 14.77 6.93
C LEU A 326 -21.40 14.63 6.99
N LEU A 327 -20.86 13.40 6.87
CA LEU A 327 -19.42 13.18 6.84
C LEU A 327 -18.74 13.72 5.57
N ARG A 328 -19.43 13.84 4.46
CA ARG A 328 -18.92 14.48 3.24
C ARG A 328 -18.84 16.00 3.37
N GLU A 329 -19.81 16.60 4.05
CA GLU A 329 -19.87 18.06 4.27
C GLU A 329 -18.92 18.53 5.38
N ASP A 330 -18.71 17.71 6.41
CA ASP A 330 -17.87 18.05 7.57
C ASP A 330 -16.61 17.17 7.62
N THR A 331 -15.56 17.64 6.95
CA THR A 331 -14.24 16.97 6.92
C THR A 331 -13.63 16.84 8.33
N ALA A 332 -13.87 17.82 9.23
CA ALA A 332 -13.35 17.75 10.59
C ALA A 332 -14.03 16.62 11.38
N LEU A 333 -15.34 16.44 11.20
CA LEU A 333 -16.07 15.33 11.79
C LEU A 333 -15.63 13.98 11.22
N LEU A 334 -15.41 13.89 9.91
CA LEU A 334 -14.89 12.70 9.25
C LEU A 334 -13.56 12.26 9.88
N GLU A 335 -12.61 13.18 10.06
CA GLU A 335 -11.32 12.88 10.69
C GLU A 335 -11.47 12.51 12.18
N GLN A 336 -12.40 13.12 12.92
CA GLN A 336 -12.72 12.72 14.30
C GLN A 336 -13.24 11.28 14.37
N VAL A 337 -14.14 10.89 13.46
CA VAL A 337 -14.66 9.51 13.38
C VAL A 337 -13.53 8.54 13.09
N ARG A 338 -12.66 8.84 12.13
CA ARG A 338 -11.51 7.99 11.78
C ARG A 338 -10.56 7.83 12.96
N ALA A 339 -10.16 8.95 13.57
CA ALA A 339 -9.26 8.94 14.74
C ALA A 339 -9.84 8.13 15.90
N LYS A 340 -11.14 8.35 16.22
CA LYS A 340 -11.81 7.62 17.29
C LYS A 340 -11.96 6.12 16.99
N SER A 341 -12.20 5.76 15.73
CA SER A 341 -12.26 4.36 15.30
C SER A 341 -10.92 3.67 15.48
N LEU A 342 -9.82 4.33 15.08
CA LEU A 342 -8.46 3.80 15.27
C LEU A 342 -8.12 3.63 16.76
N GLU A 343 -8.47 4.61 17.60
CA GLU A 343 -8.28 4.56 19.06
C GLU A 343 -9.02 3.37 19.68
N ASN A 344 -10.31 3.21 19.37
CA ASN A 344 -11.13 2.14 19.90
C ASN A 344 -10.59 0.75 19.50
N ILE A 345 -10.24 0.57 18.22
CA ILE A 345 -9.66 -0.69 17.73
C ILE A 345 -8.30 -0.96 18.38
N ALA A 346 -7.46 0.05 18.59
CA ALA A 346 -6.18 -0.11 19.26
C ALA A 346 -6.34 -0.55 20.71
N ASN A 347 -7.35 -0.02 21.41
CA ASN A 347 -7.68 -0.39 22.79
C ASN A 347 -8.21 -1.84 22.90
N GLU A 348 -8.99 -2.31 21.94
CA GLU A 348 -9.45 -3.72 21.89
C GLU A 348 -8.31 -4.71 21.60
N MET A 349 -7.21 -4.27 20.97
CA MET A 349 -6.07 -5.12 20.63
C MET A 349 -4.97 -5.13 21.71
N THR A 350 -5.14 -4.43 22.83
CA THR A 350 -4.16 -4.44 23.92
C THR A 350 -4.30 -5.70 24.78
N PRO A 351 -3.17 -6.32 25.28
CA PRO A 351 -3.18 -7.60 26.00
C PRO A 351 -3.99 -7.61 27.31
N GLU A 352 -4.42 -6.47 27.81
CA GLU A 352 -5.30 -6.40 29.00
C GLU A 352 -6.69 -6.99 28.71
N ALA A 353 -7.16 -6.96 27.47
CA ALA A 353 -8.40 -7.61 27.06
C ALA A 353 -8.30 -9.15 27.01
N GLU A 354 -7.12 -9.71 26.74
CA GLU A 354 -6.91 -11.18 26.76
C GLU A 354 -6.97 -11.74 28.19
N VAL A 355 -6.52 -10.99 29.18
CA VAL A 355 -6.52 -11.42 30.59
C VAL A 355 -7.92 -11.42 31.19
N GLU A 356 -8.81 -10.58 30.71
CA GLU A 356 -10.21 -10.52 31.20
C GLU A 356 -11.07 -11.62 30.56
N PHE A 357 -10.75 -12.05 29.34
CA PHE A 357 -11.45 -13.16 28.68
C PHE A 357 -11.08 -14.54 29.27
N GLU A 358 -9.82 -14.71 29.70
CA GLU A 358 -9.37 -15.93 30.38
C GLU A 358 -9.94 -16.05 31.82
N ARG A 359 -10.21 -14.91 32.48
CA ARG A 359 -10.82 -14.91 33.85
C ARG A 359 -12.33 -15.13 33.86
N GLN A 360 -13.00 -14.97 32.73
CA GLN A 360 -14.45 -15.24 32.62
C GLN A 360 -14.75 -16.66 32.11
N GLY A 361 -13.74 -17.44 31.77
CA GLY A 361 -13.81 -18.81 31.28
C GLY A 361 -13.47 -19.88 32.35
N GLU A 362 -13.16 -19.48 33.59
CA GLU A 362 -13.07 -20.32 34.78
C GLU A 362 -14.35 -20.14 35.67
#